data_10ccac72aa7dc8492e49d1309bfda70e
#
_entry.id   10ccac72aa7dc8492e49d1309bfda70e
#
_cell.length_a   1.000
_cell.length_b   1.000
_cell.length_c   1.000
_cell.angle_alpha   90.00
_cell.angle_beta   90.00
_cell.angle_gamma   90.00
#
_symmetry.space_group_name_H-M   'P 1'
#
loop_
_entity.id
_entity.type
_entity.pdbx_description
1 polymer ?
#
loop_
_entity_poly.entity_id
_entity_poly.type
_entity_poly.pdbx_seq_one_letter_code
_entity_poly.pdbx_strand_id
1 'polypeptide(L)'
;MKYKRIVFKVGTSSLTNEDGSLSRSKVKAITQQLAMLHEAGHELILVSSGAIAAGFGALGFKKRPTKIADKQASAAVGQGLLLEEYTTNLLLRQIVSAQILLTQDDFVDKRRYKNAHQALSVLLSRGAISIINENDSVVIDELKVGDNDTLSAQVAAMVQADLLVLLTDVDGLYTGNPNSDPTAKRLERIETINREIIDMAGGAGSSNGTGGMLTKIKAATIATESGVPVYICSSLKSYAMIEAAEETKDGSYFVAQEKGLRTQKQWLAFYAQSQGSIWVDKGAAEALSQHGKSLLLSGIVDAEGAFSYGDIVTVFDKESGKSLGKGRVQFGASALEDMLRSQKAKGVLIHRDDWISITPEIQLLFTEF
;
A
#
# COMPACT_ATOMS: atom_id res chain seq x y z
N MET A 1 10.39 -23.14 -8.02
CA MET A 1 9.41 -22.11 -7.62
C MET A 1 10.17 -20.81 -7.45
N LYS A 2 9.85 -19.79 -8.26
CA LYS A 2 10.53 -18.49 -8.20
C LYS A 2 10.03 -17.65 -7.02
N TYR A 3 8.72 -17.63 -6.79
CA TYR A 3 8.07 -16.92 -5.71
C TYR A 3 7.42 -17.89 -4.76
N LYS A 4 7.75 -17.84 -3.47
CA LYS A 4 7.15 -18.67 -2.44
C LYS A 4 5.90 -18.01 -1.87
N ARG A 5 5.99 -16.72 -1.53
CA ARG A 5 4.92 -15.95 -0.90
C ARG A 5 4.38 -14.90 -1.86
N ILE A 6 3.11 -15.01 -2.23
CA ILE A 6 2.48 -14.11 -3.20
C ILE A 6 1.26 -13.45 -2.57
N VAL A 7 1.17 -12.14 -2.72
CA VAL A 7 -0.03 -11.36 -2.40
C VAL A 7 -0.75 -11.03 -3.70
N PHE A 8 -2.00 -11.46 -3.82
CA PHE A 8 -2.87 -11.10 -4.92
C PHE A 8 -3.86 -10.03 -4.47
N LYS A 9 -4.06 -9.01 -5.29
CA LYS A 9 -5.13 -8.03 -5.11
C LYS A 9 -6.14 -8.14 -6.23
N VAL A 10 -7.42 -8.23 -5.87
CA VAL A 10 -8.54 -8.31 -6.82
C VAL A 10 -9.46 -7.12 -6.66
N GLY A 11 -9.69 -6.39 -7.75
CA GLY A 11 -10.58 -5.23 -7.78
C GLY A 11 -12.07 -5.62 -7.85
N THR A 12 -12.95 -4.65 -7.56
CA THR A 12 -14.40 -4.87 -7.58
C THR A 12 -14.90 -5.32 -8.96
N SER A 13 -14.40 -4.75 -10.05
CA SER A 13 -14.79 -5.11 -11.42
C SER A 13 -14.53 -6.58 -11.75
N SER A 14 -13.46 -7.15 -11.17
CA SER A 14 -13.10 -8.56 -11.32
C SER A 14 -14.01 -9.52 -10.55
N LEU A 15 -14.89 -9.00 -9.68
CA LEU A 15 -15.75 -9.77 -8.78
C LEU A 15 -17.24 -9.52 -9.03
N THR A 16 -17.60 -8.54 -9.88
CA THR A 16 -19.00 -8.12 -10.04
C THR A 16 -19.54 -8.46 -11.42
N ASN A 17 -20.87 -8.60 -11.48
CA ASN A 17 -21.68 -8.62 -12.69
C ASN A 17 -21.85 -7.19 -13.22
N GLU A 18 -22.49 -7.05 -14.38
CA GLU A 18 -22.79 -5.75 -15.02
C GLU A 18 -23.73 -4.89 -14.17
N ASP A 19 -24.64 -5.49 -13.39
CA ASP A 19 -25.54 -4.81 -12.45
C ASP A 19 -24.86 -4.34 -11.16
N GLY A 20 -23.56 -4.63 -11.01
CA GLY A 20 -22.76 -4.29 -9.83
C GLY A 20 -22.89 -5.26 -8.65
N SER A 21 -23.70 -6.33 -8.76
CA SER A 21 -23.82 -7.39 -7.76
C SER A 21 -22.59 -8.32 -7.78
N LEU A 22 -22.37 -9.06 -6.68
CA LEU A 22 -21.28 -10.04 -6.61
C LEU A 22 -21.51 -11.18 -7.62
N SER A 23 -20.48 -11.53 -8.39
CA SER A 23 -20.49 -12.65 -9.32
C SER A 23 -19.88 -13.88 -8.67
N ARG A 24 -20.71 -14.83 -8.28
CA ARG A 24 -20.27 -16.12 -7.71
C ARG A 24 -19.34 -16.90 -8.64
N SER A 25 -19.60 -16.85 -9.96
CA SER A 25 -18.76 -17.51 -10.96
C SER A 25 -17.35 -16.93 -11.03
N LYS A 26 -17.22 -15.59 -10.94
CA LYS A 26 -15.92 -14.93 -10.92
C LYS A 26 -15.16 -15.22 -9.62
N VAL A 27 -15.85 -15.19 -8.46
CA VAL A 27 -15.25 -15.59 -7.16
C VAL A 27 -14.76 -17.05 -7.21
N LYS A 28 -15.57 -17.95 -7.77
CA LYS A 28 -15.19 -19.36 -7.95
C LYS A 28 -13.94 -19.52 -8.83
N ALA A 29 -13.86 -18.79 -9.96
CA ALA A 29 -12.71 -18.85 -10.85
C ALA A 29 -11.40 -18.36 -10.17
N ILE A 30 -11.48 -17.29 -9.37
CA ILE A 30 -10.36 -16.80 -8.56
C ILE A 30 -9.96 -17.85 -7.52
N THR A 31 -10.93 -18.41 -6.80
CA THR A 31 -10.69 -19.39 -5.76
C THR A 31 -10.06 -20.68 -6.31
N GLN A 32 -10.44 -21.10 -7.52
CA GLN A 32 -9.82 -22.24 -8.19
C GLN A 32 -8.34 -21.99 -8.48
N GLN A 33 -7.96 -20.80 -8.96
CA GLN A 33 -6.57 -20.47 -9.19
C GLN A 33 -5.76 -20.37 -7.88
N LEU A 34 -6.34 -19.78 -6.82
CA LEU A 34 -5.73 -19.80 -5.49
C LEU A 34 -5.46 -21.21 -5.01
N ALA A 35 -6.43 -22.12 -5.17
CA ALA A 35 -6.28 -23.51 -4.76
C ALA A 35 -5.16 -24.21 -5.55
N MET A 36 -5.09 -24.02 -6.87
CA MET A 36 -4.03 -24.60 -7.70
C MET A 36 -2.64 -24.10 -7.29
N LEU A 37 -2.49 -22.82 -7.03
CA LEU A 37 -1.22 -22.23 -6.55
C LEU A 37 -0.85 -22.72 -5.15
N HIS A 38 -1.84 -22.85 -4.25
CA HIS A 38 -1.63 -23.39 -2.92
C HIS A 38 -1.17 -24.88 -2.98
N GLU A 39 -1.83 -25.71 -3.80
CA GLU A 39 -1.45 -27.09 -4.04
C GLU A 39 -0.05 -27.22 -4.66
N ALA A 40 0.37 -26.22 -5.45
CA ALA A 40 1.74 -26.10 -5.97
C ALA A 40 2.78 -25.66 -4.89
N GLY A 41 2.32 -25.35 -3.66
CA GLY A 41 3.19 -25.04 -2.51
C GLY A 41 3.45 -23.56 -2.26
N HIS A 42 2.71 -22.66 -2.91
CA HIS A 42 2.82 -21.22 -2.64
C HIS A 42 2.13 -20.83 -1.32
N GLU A 43 2.71 -19.87 -0.60
CA GLU A 43 2.08 -19.15 0.51
C GLU A 43 1.26 -17.98 -0.06
N LEU A 44 -0.05 -17.97 0.16
CA LEU A 44 -0.96 -17.05 -0.53
C LEU A 44 -1.72 -16.14 0.43
N ILE A 45 -1.82 -14.88 0.02
CA ILE A 45 -2.72 -13.88 0.60
C ILE A 45 -3.56 -13.28 -0.53
N LEU A 46 -4.86 -13.15 -0.32
CA LEU A 46 -5.76 -12.46 -1.22
C LEU A 46 -6.26 -11.17 -0.56
N VAL A 47 -5.97 -10.02 -1.15
CA VAL A 47 -6.62 -8.75 -0.80
C VAL A 47 -7.79 -8.54 -1.76
N SER A 48 -9.00 -8.66 -1.22
CA SER A 48 -10.23 -8.69 -2.00
C SER A 48 -11.04 -7.42 -1.80
N SER A 49 -11.60 -6.92 -2.88
CA SER A 49 -12.71 -5.94 -2.86
C SER A 49 -14.05 -6.65 -2.93
N GLY A 50 -15.15 -5.88 -3.02
CA GLY A 50 -16.46 -6.43 -3.38
C GLY A 50 -17.43 -6.61 -2.20
N ALA A 51 -17.09 -6.25 -0.98
CA ALA A 51 -18.01 -6.34 0.16
C ALA A 51 -19.30 -5.55 -0.06
N ILE A 52 -19.20 -4.29 -0.50
CA ILE A 52 -20.40 -3.48 -0.82
C ILE A 52 -21.24 -4.16 -1.92
N ALA A 53 -20.58 -4.71 -2.96
CA ALA A 53 -21.26 -5.40 -4.06
C ALA A 53 -22.00 -6.68 -3.61
N ALA A 54 -21.44 -7.38 -2.63
CA ALA A 54 -22.05 -8.58 -2.06
C ALA A 54 -23.27 -8.25 -1.20
N GLY A 55 -23.31 -7.08 -0.53
CA GLY A 55 -24.28 -6.80 0.52
C GLY A 55 -25.44 -5.86 0.14
N PHE A 56 -25.26 -4.98 -0.86
CA PHE A 56 -26.29 -3.95 -1.10
C PHE A 56 -27.66 -4.54 -1.50
N GLY A 57 -27.65 -5.60 -2.31
CA GLY A 57 -28.88 -6.29 -2.72
C GLY A 57 -29.62 -6.94 -1.53
N ALA A 58 -28.90 -7.54 -0.58
CA ALA A 58 -29.47 -8.13 0.62
C ALA A 58 -30.15 -7.09 1.55
N LEU A 59 -29.72 -5.84 1.50
CA LEU A 59 -30.36 -4.72 2.18
C LEU A 59 -31.50 -4.07 1.37
N GLY A 60 -31.87 -4.63 0.22
CA GLY A 60 -32.98 -4.14 -0.61
C GLY A 60 -32.62 -2.96 -1.52
N PHE A 61 -31.36 -2.57 -1.63
CA PHE A 61 -30.94 -1.56 -2.59
C PHE A 61 -30.99 -2.12 -4.02
N LYS A 62 -31.69 -1.42 -4.93
CA LYS A 62 -31.78 -1.81 -6.35
C LYS A 62 -30.51 -1.49 -7.16
N LYS A 63 -29.68 -0.58 -6.63
CA LYS A 63 -28.40 -0.16 -7.23
C LYS A 63 -27.37 0.06 -6.12
N ARG A 64 -26.08 -0.01 -6.48
CA ARG A 64 -24.98 0.27 -5.56
C ARG A 64 -25.19 1.64 -4.89
N PRO A 65 -25.19 1.72 -3.55
CA PRO A 65 -25.42 2.97 -2.83
C PRO A 65 -24.27 3.97 -3.04
N THR A 66 -24.63 5.27 -2.97
CA THR A 66 -23.67 6.36 -3.07
C THR A 66 -23.36 7.00 -1.72
N LYS A 67 -24.34 7.01 -0.80
CA LYS A 67 -24.16 7.56 0.56
C LYS A 67 -23.25 6.69 1.40
N ILE A 68 -22.39 7.30 2.20
CA ILE A 68 -21.37 6.62 3.00
C ILE A 68 -22.01 5.61 3.95
N ALA A 69 -22.97 6.00 4.76
CA ALA A 69 -23.64 5.09 5.70
C ALA A 69 -24.28 3.88 5.02
N ASP A 70 -24.87 4.06 3.82
CA ASP A 70 -25.45 2.97 3.06
C ASP A 70 -24.37 2.04 2.49
N LYS A 71 -23.20 2.59 2.09
CA LYS A 71 -22.03 1.81 1.68
C LYS A 71 -21.47 1.01 2.85
N GLN A 72 -21.30 1.63 4.02
CA GLN A 72 -20.80 0.97 5.24
C GLN A 72 -21.73 -0.16 5.67
N ALA A 73 -23.05 0.09 5.72
CA ALA A 73 -24.04 -0.94 6.02
C ALA A 73 -24.01 -2.09 5.00
N SER A 74 -23.90 -1.77 3.71
CA SER A 74 -23.77 -2.77 2.64
C SER A 74 -22.48 -3.59 2.78
N ALA A 75 -21.36 -2.94 3.12
CA ALA A 75 -20.09 -3.62 3.35
C ALA A 75 -20.17 -4.56 4.57
N ALA A 76 -20.80 -4.12 5.66
CA ALA A 76 -20.95 -4.95 6.87
C ALA A 76 -21.73 -6.25 6.60
N VAL A 77 -22.83 -6.19 5.84
CA VAL A 77 -23.57 -7.38 5.40
C VAL A 77 -22.77 -8.18 4.38
N GLY A 78 -22.23 -7.49 3.39
CA GLY A 78 -21.60 -8.15 2.24
C GLY A 78 -20.25 -8.77 2.53
N GLN A 79 -19.52 -8.29 3.54
CA GLN A 79 -18.25 -8.90 3.93
C GLN A 79 -18.42 -10.35 4.39
N GLY A 80 -19.48 -10.64 5.15
CA GLY A 80 -19.80 -12.02 5.54
C GLY A 80 -20.13 -12.89 4.33
N LEU A 81 -20.98 -12.40 3.42
CA LEU A 81 -21.37 -13.10 2.20
C LEU A 81 -20.17 -13.36 1.26
N LEU A 82 -19.32 -12.37 1.09
CA LEU A 82 -18.10 -12.49 0.28
C LEU A 82 -17.16 -13.56 0.85
N LEU A 83 -16.92 -13.51 2.16
CA LEU A 83 -16.06 -14.48 2.84
C LEU A 83 -16.64 -15.91 2.74
N GLU A 84 -17.95 -16.06 2.90
CA GLU A 84 -18.63 -17.35 2.76
C GLU A 84 -18.36 -17.97 1.38
N GLU A 85 -18.47 -17.19 0.30
CA GLU A 85 -18.18 -17.67 -1.06
C GLU A 85 -16.72 -18.14 -1.20
N TYR A 86 -15.74 -17.39 -0.68
CA TYR A 86 -14.34 -17.80 -0.71
C TYR A 86 -14.13 -19.07 0.13
N THR A 87 -14.61 -19.07 1.37
CA THR A 87 -14.41 -20.18 2.33
C THR A 87 -15.02 -21.47 1.83
N THR A 88 -16.25 -21.41 1.32
CA THR A 88 -16.95 -22.59 0.78
C THR A 88 -16.18 -23.21 -0.39
N ASN A 89 -15.70 -22.40 -1.34
CA ASN A 89 -14.96 -22.90 -2.49
C ASN A 89 -13.57 -23.47 -2.10
N LEU A 90 -12.85 -22.87 -1.15
CA LEU A 90 -11.56 -23.36 -0.66
C LEU A 90 -11.73 -24.64 0.19
N LEU A 91 -12.76 -24.70 1.02
CA LEU A 91 -13.03 -25.86 1.86
C LEU A 91 -13.33 -27.14 1.06
N LEU A 92 -13.94 -27.01 -0.14
CA LEU A 92 -14.10 -28.13 -1.07
C LEU A 92 -12.77 -28.77 -1.50
N ARG A 93 -11.67 -28.05 -1.37
CA ARG A 93 -10.29 -28.49 -1.60
C ARG A 93 -9.50 -28.73 -0.31
N GLN A 94 -10.18 -28.75 0.83
CA GLN A 94 -9.57 -28.91 2.18
C GLN A 94 -8.55 -27.81 2.50
N ILE A 95 -8.69 -26.63 1.92
CA ILE A 95 -7.85 -25.47 2.17
C ILE A 95 -8.53 -24.57 3.19
N VAL A 96 -7.82 -24.27 4.27
CA VAL A 96 -8.29 -23.35 5.31
C VAL A 96 -8.15 -21.92 4.84
N SER A 97 -9.22 -21.14 4.96
CA SER A 97 -9.16 -19.67 4.77
C SER A 97 -9.34 -18.93 6.08
N ALA A 98 -8.75 -17.75 6.17
CA ALA A 98 -8.88 -16.87 7.34
C ALA A 98 -9.26 -15.47 6.91
N GLN A 99 -10.17 -14.80 7.63
CA GLN A 99 -10.50 -13.40 7.42
C GLN A 99 -9.60 -12.50 8.26
N ILE A 100 -9.09 -11.43 7.64
CA ILE A 100 -8.46 -10.30 8.34
C ILE A 100 -9.00 -9.01 7.76
N LEU A 101 -9.54 -8.14 8.62
CA LEU A 101 -9.99 -6.80 8.25
C LEU A 101 -9.04 -5.77 8.83
N LEU A 102 -8.55 -4.88 7.98
CA LEU A 102 -7.57 -3.86 8.35
C LEU A 102 -8.08 -2.47 7.95
N THR A 103 -7.60 -1.47 8.65
CA THR A 103 -7.77 -0.06 8.32
C THR A 103 -6.41 0.61 8.19
N GLN A 104 -6.36 1.83 7.69
CA GLN A 104 -5.13 2.63 7.63
C GLN A 104 -4.49 2.77 9.03
N ASP A 105 -5.29 2.92 10.08
CA ASP A 105 -4.81 3.05 11.47
C ASP A 105 -4.05 1.82 11.96
N ASP A 106 -4.37 0.62 11.44
CA ASP A 106 -3.67 -0.61 11.80
C ASP A 106 -2.23 -0.66 11.29
N PHE A 107 -1.92 0.15 10.27
CA PHE A 107 -0.55 0.34 9.77
C PHE A 107 0.17 1.49 10.50
N VAL A 108 -0.55 2.51 10.96
CA VAL A 108 0.00 3.66 11.68
C VAL A 108 0.38 3.28 13.12
N ASP A 109 -0.48 2.55 13.84
CA ASP A 109 -0.20 2.10 15.19
C ASP A 109 0.76 0.92 15.21
N LYS A 110 1.95 1.11 15.78
CA LYS A 110 3.02 0.09 15.82
C LYS A 110 2.59 -1.21 16.51
N ARG A 111 1.73 -1.16 17.52
CA ARG A 111 1.25 -2.35 18.25
C ARG A 111 0.25 -3.12 17.40
N ARG A 112 -0.70 -2.43 16.75
CA ARG A 112 -1.67 -3.04 15.84
C ARG A 112 -0.96 -3.67 14.64
N TYR A 113 -0.01 -2.95 14.02
CA TYR A 113 0.85 -3.47 12.95
C TYR A 113 1.55 -4.78 13.35
N LYS A 114 2.21 -4.80 14.53
CA LYS A 114 2.89 -5.99 15.04
C LYS A 114 1.93 -7.16 15.24
N ASN A 115 0.73 -6.91 15.79
CA ASN A 115 -0.27 -7.95 16.01
C ASN A 115 -0.79 -8.52 14.68
N ALA A 116 -1.10 -7.68 13.69
CA ALA A 116 -1.51 -8.11 12.36
C ALA A 116 -0.42 -8.95 11.68
N HIS A 117 0.83 -8.49 11.72
CA HIS A 117 1.98 -9.24 11.20
C HIS A 117 2.13 -10.62 11.85
N GLN A 118 2.01 -10.72 13.20
CA GLN A 118 2.12 -11.99 13.92
C GLN A 118 0.99 -12.96 13.53
N ALA A 119 -0.26 -12.47 13.44
CA ALA A 119 -1.39 -13.29 13.02
C ALA A 119 -1.20 -13.82 11.60
N LEU A 120 -0.84 -12.97 10.65
CA LEU A 120 -0.55 -13.36 9.26
C LEU A 120 0.60 -14.36 9.17
N SER A 121 1.67 -14.16 9.95
CA SER A 121 2.82 -15.08 9.97
C SER A 121 2.42 -16.47 10.43
N VAL A 122 1.56 -16.58 11.46
CA VAL A 122 1.04 -17.88 11.93
C VAL A 122 0.16 -18.52 10.86
N LEU A 123 -0.77 -17.78 10.26
CA LEU A 123 -1.65 -18.30 9.20
C LEU A 123 -0.86 -18.85 8.02
N LEU A 124 0.12 -18.08 7.52
CA LEU A 124 1.01 -18.52 6.44
C LEU A 124 1.79 -19.79 6.81
N SER A 125 2.37 -19.85 8.02
CA SER A 125 3.13 -21.02 8.49
C SER A 125 2.25 -22.27 8.65
N ARG A 126 0.93 -22.10 8.80
CA ARG A 126 -0.05 -23.19 8.88
C ARG A 126 -0.70 -23.53 7.53
N GLY A 127 -0.27 -22.88 6.44
CA GLY A 127 -0.81 -23.11 5.11
C GLY A 127 -2.23 -22.59 4.91
N ALA A 128 -2.69 -21.63 5.72
CA ALA A 128 -3.99 -21.00 5.52
C ALA A 128 -3.88 -19.87 4.49
N ILE A 129 -4.90 -19.72 3.64
CA ILE A 129 -5.03 -18.57 2.74
C ILE A 129 -5.75 -17.44 3.48
N SER A 130 -5.06 -16.33 3.69
CA SER A 130 -5.66 -15.14 4.31
C SER A 130 -6.42 -14.31 3.27
N ILE A 131 -7.72 -14.10 3.54
CA ILE A 131 -8.60 -13.20 2.76
C ILE A 131 -8.65 -11.87 3.52
N ILE A 132 -8.01 -10.86 2.96
CA ILE A 132 -7.90 -9.54 3.58
C ILE A 132 -8.81 -8.56 2.84
N ASN A 133 -9.46 -7.69 3.59
CA ASN A 133 -10.18 -6.53 3.05
C ASN A 133 -10.05 -5.35 3.98
N GLU A 134 -10.37 -4.16 3.47
CA GLU A 134 -10.54 -2.99 4.32
C GLU A 134 -11.76 -3.19 5.23
N ASN A 135 -11.68 -2.71 6.46
CA ASN A 135 -12.82 -2.67 7.36
C ASN A 135 -13.71 -1.46 7.05
N ASP A 136 -14.39 -1.54 5.90
CA ASP A 136 -15.27 -0.47 5.39
C ASP A 136 -16.33 -0.01 6.39
N SER A 137 -16.67 -0.81 7.40
CA SER A 137 -17.70 -0.50 8.38
C SER A 137 -17.31 0.61 9.35
N VAL A 138 -16.02 0.87 9.55
CA VAL A 138 -15.47 1.83 10.52
C VAL A 138 -14.59 2.90 9.90
N VAL A 139 -14.35 2.85 8.60
CA VAL A 139 -13.56 3.86 7.87
C VAL A 139 -14.33 5.16 7.81
N ILE A 140 -13.73 6.25 8.28
CA ILE A 140 -14.35 7.58 8.42
C ILE A 140 -14.14 8.44 7.17
N ASP A 141 -13.08 8.20 6.40
CA ASP A 141 -12.69 9.06 5.27
C ASP A 141 -13.56 8.87 4.04
N GLU A 142 -14.31 9.91 3.68
CA GLU A 142 -15.23 9.98 2.53
C GLU A 142 -14.54 9.73 1.18
N LEU A 143 -13.24 9.96 1.11
CA LEU A 143 -12.43 9.93 -0.12
C LEU A 143 -11.70 8.60 -0.36
N LYS A 144 -11.65 7.69 0.61
CA LYS A 144 -10.74 6.53 0.58
C LYS A 144 -11.39 5.16 0.69
N VAL A 145 -12.73 5.08 0.67
CA VAL A 145 -13.42 3.76 0.71
C VAL A 145 -13.03 2.95 -0.53
N GLY A 146 -12.23 1.90 -0.31
CA GLY A 146 -11.94 0.88 -1.33
C GLY A 146 -10.62 1.02 -2.08
N ASP A 147 -9.58 1.71 -1.56
CA ASP A 147 -8.23 1.63 -2.12
C ASP A 147 -7.48 0.38 -1.64
N ASN A 148 -7.97 -0.78 -2.07
CA ASN A 148 -7.30 -2.04 -1.80
C ASN A 148 -5.97 -2.22 -2.56
N ASP A 149 -5.61 -1.33 -3.51
CA ASP A 149 -4.29 -1.34 -4.14
C ASP A 149 -3.24 -0.98 -3.08
N THR A 150 -3.42 0.15 -2.37
CA THR A 150 -2.55 0.57 -1.26
C THR A 150 -2.54 -0.45 -0.13
N LEU A 151 -3.70 -0.94 0.31
CA LEU A 151 -3.80 -1.99 1.34
C LEU A 151 -2.98 -3.23 0.95
N SER A 152 -3.07 -3.67 -0.30
CA SER A 152 -2.33 -4.86 -0.77
C SER A 152 -0.81 -4.66 -0.76
N ALA A 153 -0.33 -3.48 -1.10
CA ALA A 153 1.08 -3.13 -1.05
C ALA A 153 1.58 -3.09 0.41
N GLN A 154 0.80 -2.53 1.32
CA GLN A 154 1.08 -2.49 2.75
C GLN A 154 1.16 -3.90 3.35
N VAL A 155 0.22 -4.77 2.98
CA VAL A 155 0.22 -6.18 3.39
C VAL A 155 1.43 -6.91 2.80
N ALA A 156 1.72 -6.73 1.51
CA ALA A 156 2.87 -7.36 0.85
C ALA A 156 4.19 -6.97 1.51
N ALA A 157 4.36 -5.68 1.83
CA ALA A 157 5.51 -5.16 2.57
C ALA A 157 5.56 -5.74 4.00
N MET A 158 4.42 -5.79 4.72
CA MET A 158 4.33 -6.32 6.08
C MET A 158 4.77 -7.78 6.16
N VAL A 159 4.33 -8.62 5.24
CA VAL A 159 4.66 -10.06 5.24
C VAL A 159 5.92 -10.39 4.46
N GLN A 160 6.62 -9.39 3.90
CA GLN A 160 7.78 -9.55 3.03
C GLN A 160 7.49 -10.56 1.90
N ALA A 161 6.45 -10.25 1.10
CA ALA A 161 6.08 -11.09 -0.03
C ALA A 161 7.18 -11.12 -1.10
N ASP A 162 7.27 -12.23 -1.82
CA ASP A 162 8.19 -12.33 -2.97
C ASP A 162 7.62 -11.66 -4.22
N LEU A 163 6.28 -11.49 -4.27
CA LEU A 163 5.57 -10.83 -5.36
C LEU A 163 4.23 -10.26 -4.88
N LEU A 164 3.91 -9.05 -5.32
CA LEU A 164 2.56 -8.49 -5.28
C LEU A 164 1.98 -8.49 -6.69
N VAL A 165 0.80 -9.10 -6.88
CA VAL A 165 0.07 -9.12 -8.14
C VAL A 165 -1.18 -8.25 -8.04
N LEU A 166 -1.26 -7.19 -8.84
CA LEU A 166 -2.44 -6.33 -8.96
C LEU A 166 -3.27 -6.77 -10.17
N LEU A 167 -4.35 -7.51 -9.92
CA LEU A 167 -5.30 -7.92 -10.94
C LEU A 167 -6.32 -6.79 -11.18
N THR A 168 -6.39 -6.34 -12.43
CA THR A 168 -7.19 -5.18 -12.83
C THR A 168 -7.87 -5.44 -14.19
N ASP A 169 -8.67 -4.49 -14.67
CA ASP A 169 -9.32 -4.52 -15.97
C ASP A 169 -8.38 -4.16 -17.14
N VAL A 170 -7.21 -3.60 -16.84
CA VAL A 170 -6.16 -3.30 -17.82
C VAL A 170 -4.99 -4.29 -17.69
N ASP A 171 -4.25 -4.51 -18.77
CA ASP A 171 -3.16 -5.49 -18.81
C ASP A 171 -1.78 -4.91 -18.50
N GLY A 172 -1.71 -3.69 -17.92
CA GLY A 172 -0.47 -3.07 -17.49
C GLY A 172 -0.45 -1.55 -17.59
N LEU A 173 0.73 -0.97 -17.42
CA LEU A 173 1.00 0.46 -17.61
C LEU A 173 1.38 0.72 -19.06
N TYR A 174 0.80 1.76 -19.65
CA TYR A 174 1.06 2.21 -21.00
C TYR A 174 1.74 3.58 -21.02
N THR A 175 2.45 3.88 -22.12
CA THR A 175 3.06 5.21 -22.35
C THR A 175 2.04 6.34 -22.51
N GLY A 176 0.77 6.00 -22.69
CA GLY A 176 -0.39 6.88 -22.78
C GLY A 176 -1.67 6.08 -22.63
N ASN A 177 -2.84 6.72 -22.70
CA ASN A 177 -4.10 6.01 -22.60
C ASN A 177 -4.41 5.20 -23.89
N PRO A 178 -4.37 3.87 -23.87
CA PRO A 178 -4.58 3.05 -25.08
C PRO A 178 -5.98 3.20 -25.70
N ASN A 179 -6.96 3.68 -24.94
CA ASN A 179 -8.32 3.93 -25.47
C ASN A 179 -8.40 5.22 -26.31
N SER A 180 -7.49 6.17 -26.09
CA SER A 180 -7.47 7.46 -26.81
C SER A 180 -6.25 7.64 -27.71
N ASP A 181 -5.17 6.89 -27.46
CA ASP A 181 -3.93 6.94 -28.22
C ASP A 181 -3.55 5.55 -28.75
N PRO A 182 -3.81 5.28 -30.05
CA PRO A 182 -3.45 4.02 -30.69
C PRO A 182 -1.94 3.73 -30.74
N THR A 183 -1.10 4.73 -30.49
CA THR A 183 0.36 4.58 -30.46
C THR A 183 0.90 4.20 -29.09
N ALA A 184 0.05 4.23 -28.05
CA ALA A 184 0.41 3.86 -26.70
C ALA A 184 0.93 2.42 -26.65
N LYS A 185 2.11 2.25 -26.04
CA LYS A 185 2.77 0.95 -25.86
C LYS A 185 2.78 0.57 -24.41
N ARG A 186 2.49 -0.70 -24.12
CA ARG A 186 2.62 -1.24 -22.78
C ARG A 186 4.10 -1.30 -22.38
N LEU A 187 4.39 -0.87 -21.17
CA LEU A 187 5.70 -1.02 -20.53
C LEU A 187 5.75 -2.40 -19.88
N GLU A 188 6.57 -3.30 -20.41
CA GLU A 188 6.67 -4.68 -19.89
C GLU A 188 7.45 -4.71 -18.56
N ARG A 189 8.47 -3.84 -18.43
CA ARG A 189 9.36 -3.83 -17.25
C ARG A 189 9.74 -2.40 -16.88
N ILE A 190 9.54 -2.06 -15.61
CA ILE A 190 9.82 -0.75 -15.02
C ILE A 190 10.90 -0.93 -13.94
N GLU A 191 12.09 -0.42 -14.19
CA GLU A 191 13.23 -0.53 -13.27
C GLU A 191 13.12 0.43 -12.10
N THR A 192 12.55 1.63 -12.33
CA THR A 192 12.41 2.68 -11.32
C THR A 192 11.15 3.48 -11.57
N ILE A 193 10.38 3.75 -10.53
CA ILE A 193 9.21 4.64 -10.59
C ILE A 193 9.71 6.07 -10.44
N ASN A 194 9.87 6.76 -11.56
CA ASN A 194 10.27 8.15 -11.65
C ASN A 194 9.08 9.06 -12.00
N ARG A 195 9.32 10.35 -12.14
CA ARG A 195 8.30 11.34 -12.51
C ARG A 195 7.58 10.99 -13.81
N GLU A 196 8.30 10.51 -14.82
CA GLU A 196 7.73 10.14 -16.11
C GLU A 196 6.70 9.00 -15.98
N ILE A 197 7.01 7.96 -15.18
CA ILE A 197 6.10 6.85 -14.88
C ILE A 197 4.85 7.34 -14.15
N ILE A 198 4.99 8.29 -13.22
CA ILE A 198 3.86 8.87 -12.48
C ILE A 198 2.97 9.68 -13.43
N ASP A 199 3.55 10.47 -14.30
CA ASP A 199 2.83 11.30 -15.28
C ASP A 199 2.07 10.42 -16.31
N MET A 200 2.66 9.30 -16.78
CA MET A 200 2.00 8.31 -17.64
C MET A 200 0.77 7.66 -16.98
N ALA A 201 0.78 7.52 -15.66
CA ALA A 201 -0.36 6.97 -14.91
C ALA A 201 -1.55 7.93 -14.80
N GLY A 202 -1.46 9.12 -15.38
CA GLY A 202 -2.50 10.14 -15.37
C GLY A 202 -2.34 11.11 -14.22
N GLY A 203 -1.17 11.78 -14.15
CA GLY A 203 -0.86 12.82 -13.16
C GLY A 203 -2.01 13.81 -12.95
N ALA A 204 -1.98 14.62 -11.91
CA ALA A 204 -3.03 15.48 -11.38
C ALA A 204 -4.03 16.01 -12.43
N GLY A 205 -5.20 15.37 -12.57
CA GLY A 205 -6.24 15.77 -13.53
C GLY A 205 -7.17 14.69 -14.06
N SER A 206 -6.88 13.38 -13.88
CA SER A 206 -7.79 12.33 -14.34
C SER A 206 -8.92 12.10 -13.33
N SER A 207 -10.09 12.65 -13.61
CA SER A 207 -11.28 12.68 -12.75
C SER A 207 -12.09 11.38 -12.65
N ASN A 208 -11.59 10.23 -13.09
CA ASN A 208 -12.42 9.03 -13.20
C ASN A 208 -11.86 7.85 -12.38
N GLY A 209 -12.45 7.65 -11.19
CA GLY A 209 -12.52 6.37 -10.50
C GLY A 209 -11.58 6.18 -9.32
N THR A 210 -12.13 5.63 -8.24
CA THR A 210 -11.45 5.21 -6.99
C THR A 210 -10.46 4.05 -7.14
N GLY A 211 -9.93 3.78 -8.32
CA GLY A 211 -9.03 2.66 -8.63
C GLY A 211 -8.24 2.89 -9.93
N GLY A 212 -7.91 4.13 -10.26
CA GLY A 212 -7.16 4.48 -11.46
C GLY A 212 -5.71 3.95 -11.46
N MET A 213 -4.99 4.11 -12.59
CA MET A 213 -3.60 3.67 -12.70
C MET A 213 -2.70 4.33 -11.65
N LEU A 214 -3.00 5.59 -11.25
CA LEU A 214 -2.24 6.31 -10.22
C LEU A 214 -2.26 5.59 -8.87
N THR A 215 -3.40 5.01 -8.44
CA THR A 215 -3.45 4.22 -7.18
C THR A 215 -2.57 2.98 -7.27
N LYS A 216 -2.49 2.34 -8.45
CA LYS A 216 -1.61 1.20 -8.70
C LYS A 216 -0.13 1.60 -8.68
N ILE A 217 0.22 2.77 -9.20
CA ILE A 217 1.59 3.30 -9.11
C ILE A 217 1.95 3.65 -7.65
N LYS A 218 1.02 4.22 -6.87
CA LYS A 218 1.21 4.42 -5.42
C LYS A 218 1.48 3.08 -4.70
N ALA A 219 0.66 2.07 -4.98
CA ALA A 219 0.85 0.74 -4.42
C ALA A 219 2.17 0.10 -4.87
N ALA A 220 2.52 0.22 -6.15
CA ALA A 220 3.79 -0.27 -6.68
C ALA A 220 4.99 0.42 -5.99
N THR A 221 4.90 1.74 -5.75
CA THR A 221 5.97 2.48 -5.04
C THR A 221 6.16 1.96 -3.61
N ILE A 222 5.07 1.79 -2.84
CA ILE A 222 5.14 1.23 -1.48
C ILE A 222 5.82 -0.15 -1.49
N ALA A 223 5.37 -1.03 -2.38
CA ALA A 223 5.87 -2.40 -2.44
C ALA A 223 7.34 -2.47 -2.90
N THR A 224 7.70 -1.78 -4.01
CA THR A 224 9.05 -1.84 -4.57
C THR A 224 10.09 -1.20 -3.65
N GLU A 225 9.78 -0.08 -3.01
CA GLU A 225 10.62 0.52 -1.97
C GLU A 225 10.75 -0.37 -0.73
N SER A 226 9.79 -1.24 -0.50
CA SER A 226 9.84 -2.25 0.56
C SER A 226 10.56 -3.56 0.15
N GLY A 227 11.11 -3.61 -1.06
CA GLY A 227 11.80 -4.79 -1.58
C GLY A 227 10.88 -5.86 -2.16
N VAL A 228 9.60 -5.53 -2.44
CA VAL A 228 8.62 -6.45 -3.03
C VAL A 228 8.35 -6.03 -4.47
N PRO A 229 8.68 -6.85 -5.48
CA PRO A 229 8.33 -6.57 -6.86
C PRO A 229 6.81 -6.61 -7.07
N VAL A 230 6.33 -5.86 -8.08
CA VAL A 230 4.91 -5.77 -8.38
C VAL A 230 4.65 -6.18 -9.82
N TYR A 231 3.58 -6.94 -10.04
CA TYR A 231 3.11 -7.30 -11.36
C TYR A 231 1.66 -6.82 -11.54
N ILE A 232 1.44 -5.94 -12.52
CA ILE A 232 0.11 -5.45 -12.90
C ILE A 232 -0.32 -6.18 -14.14
N CYS A 233 -1.46 -6.88 -14.10
CA CYS A 233 -1.97 -7.65 -15.21
C CYS A 233 -3.50 -7.69 -15.25
N SER A 234 -4.05 -8.11 -16.40
CA SER A 234 -5.48 -8.20 -16.59
C SER A 234 -6.09 -9.38 -15.82
N SER A 235 -7.16 -9.11 -15.07
CA SER A 235 -7.99 -10.13 -14.43
C SER A 235 -8.95 -10.86 -15.37
N LEU A 236 -9.04 -10.42 -16.64
CA LEU A 236 -9.99 -10.96 -17.63
C LEU A 236 -9.53 -12.31 -18.20
N LYS A 237 -8.26 -12.66 -18.02
CA LYS A 237 -7.71 -13.94 -18.48
C LYS A 237 -8.10 -15.08 -17.54
N SER A 238 -8.38 -16.24 -18.12
CA SER A 238 -8.85 -17.41 -17.36
C SER A 238 -7.85 -17.91 -16.30
N TYR A 239 -6.56 -17.71 -16.50
CA TYR A 239 -5.47 -18.16 -15.61
C TYR A 239 -4.54 -17.03 -15.19
N ALA A 240 -5.06 -15.82 -15.08
CA ALA A 240 -4.29 -14.62 -14.81
C ALA A 240 -3.37 -14.71 -13.55
N MET A 241 -3.84 -15.35 -12.48
CA MET A 241 -3.04 -15.50 -11.25
C MET A 241 -1.90 -16.51 -11.42
N ILE A 242 -2.14 -17.59 -12.16
CA ILE A 242 -1.14 -18.62 -12.41
C ILE A 242 -0.08 -18.04 -13.36
N GLU A 243 -0.50 -17.39 -14.45
CA GLU A 243 0.39 -16.74 -15.40
C GLU A 243 1.24 -15.65 -14.73
N ALA A 244 0.65 -14.87 -13.80
CA ALA A 244 1.38 -13.87 -13.02
C ALA A 244 2.44 -14.48 -12.10
N ALA A 245 2.15 -15.62 -11.46
CA ALA A 245 3.12 -16.32 -10.64
C ALA A 245 4.28 -16.92 -11.43
N GLU A 246 4.10 -17.16 -12.74
CA GLU A 246 5.11 -17.65 -13.68
C GLU A 246 5.80 -16.53 -14.48
N GLU A 247 5.44 -15.25 -14.22
CA GLU A 247 5.92 -14.07 -14.96
C GLU A 247 5.78 -14.19 -16.47
N THR A 248 4.64 -14.61 -16.94
CA THR A 248 4.35 -14.55 -18.37
C THR A 248 4.29 -13.08 -18.82
N LYS A 249 4.67 -12.79 -20.07
CA LYS A 249 4.91 -11.44 -20.61
C LYS A 249 3.66 -10.54 -20.79
N ASP A 250 2.56 -10.87 -20.16
CA ASP A 250 1.26 -10.21 -20.38
C ASP A 250 0.88 -9.25 -19.25
N GLY A 251 1.82 -8.43 -18.83
CA GLY A 251 1.63 -7.43 -17.76
C GLY A 251 2.78 -6.44 -17.71
N SER A 252 2.76 -5.58 -16.70
CA SER A 252 3.84 -4.67 -16.37
C SER A 252 4.49 -5.09 -15.07
N TYR A 253 5.80 -5.39 -15.11
CA TYR A 253 6.60 -5.80 -13.97
C TYR A 253 7.40 -4.62 -13.43
N PHE A 254 7.22 -4.29 -12.17
CA PHE A 254 7.94 -3.25 -11.44
C PHE A 254 9.00 -3.92 -10.57
N VAL A 255 10.25 -3.54 -10.79
CA VAL A 255 11.41 -4.13 -10.11
C VAL A 255 11.49 -3.64 -8.68
N ALA A 256 11.71 -4.54 -7.74
CA ALA A 256 11.96 -4.20 -6.35
C ALA A 256 13.32 -3.51 -6.18
N GLN A 257 13.43 -2.58 -5.24
CA GLN A 257 14.72 -2.00 -4.85
C GLN A 257 15.58 -3.05 -4.14
N GLU A 258 16.85 -3.21 -4.56
CA GLU A 258 17.77 -4.22 -4.01
C GLU A 258 17.98 -4.13 -2.50
N LYS A 259 17.88 -2.92 -1.94
CA LYS A 259 17.94 -2.65 -0.50
C LYS A 259 16.58 -2.18 -0.01
N GLY A 260 15.59 -3.06 -0.07
CA GLY A 260 14.27 -2.76 0.48
C GLY A 260 14.36 -2.20 1.90
N LEU A 261 13.51 -1.22 2.20
CA LEU A 261 13.45 -0.60 3.52
C LEU A 261 13.16 -1.65 4.59
N ARG A 262 13.92 -1.65 5.69
CA ARG A 262 13.59 -2.48 6.86
C ARG A 262 12.22 -2.08 7.40
N THR A 263 11.47 -3.00 7.97
CA THR A 263 10.10 -2.82 8.47
C THR A 263 9.88 -1.54 9.29
N GLN A 264 10.84 -1.16 10.13
CA GLN A 264 10.77 0.09 10.91
C GLN A 264 10.86 1.34 10.02
N LYS A 265 11.70 1.31 8.97
CA LYS A 265 11.86 2.42 8.03
C LYS A 265 10.68 2.51 7.05
N GLN A 266 10.09 1.37 6.68
CA GLN A 266 8.84 1.33 5.90
C GLN A 266 7.71 2.05 6.66
N TRP A 267 7.54 1.71 7.94
CA TRP A 267 6.56 2.37 8.79
C TRP A 267 6.78 3.88 8.83
N LEU A 268 8.03 4.30 9.02
CA LEU A 268 8.39 5.72 9.08
C LEU A 268 8.15 6.45 7.75
N ALA A 269 8.47 5.83 6.62
CA ALA A 269 8.33 6.43 5.29
C ALA A 269 6.87 6.63 4.89
N PHE A 270 6.05 5.58 5.04
CA PHE A 270 4.74 5.51 4.41
C PHE A 270 3.56 5.74 5.36
N TYR A 271 3.73 5.49 6.67
CA TYR A 271 2.59 5.47 7.60
C TYR A 271 2.68 6.48 8.72
N ALA A 272 3.89 6.86 9.14
CA ALA A 272 4.07 7.77 10.25
C ALA A 272 3.58 9.19 9.90
N GLN A 273 2.65 9.72 10.70
CA GLN A 273 2.21 11.10 10.62
C GLN A 273 3.21 12.01 11.32
N SER A 274 3.55 13.12 10.68
CA SER A 274 4.44 14.14 11.24
C SER A 274 3.68 15.03 12.22
N GLN A 275 4.24 15.23 13.43
CA GLN A 275 3.70 16.10 14.46
C GLN A 275 4.38 17.48 14.48
N GLY A 276 5.38 17.68 13.61
CA GLY A 276 6.10 18.94 13.50
C GLY A 276 7.11 18.95 12.36
N SER A 277 7.75 20.10 12.17
CA SER A 277 8.72 20.37 11.12
C SER A 277 10.04 20.86 11.72
N ILE A 278 11.15 20.39 11.17
CA ILE A 278 12.51 20.81 11.53
C ILE A 278 13.19 21.34 10.29
N TRP A 279 13.72 22.54 10.34
CA TRP A 279 14.55 23.12 9.27
C TRP A 279 16.02 22.99 9.65
N VAL A 280 16.81 22.51 8.69
CA VAL A 280 18.24 22.28 8.92
C VAL A 280 19.08 23.12 7.97
N ASP A 281 20.33 23.35 8.35
CA ASP A 281 21.32 24.00 7.52
C ASP A 281 21.81 23.08 6.37
N LYS A 282 22.57 23.63 5.44
CA LYS A 282 23.09 22.90 4.30
C LYS A 282 23.97 21.71 4.68
N GLY A 283 24.81 21.84 5.72
CA GLY A 283 25.71 20.77 6.16
C GLY A 283 24.93 19.59 6.73
N ALA A 284 23.90 19.85 7.52
CA ALA A 284 23.01 18.81 8.05
C ALA A 284 22.15 18.19 6.92
N ALA A 285 21.68 18.99 5.96
CA ALA A 285 20.93 18.50 4.81
C ALA A 285 21.77 17.50 3.98
N GLU A 286 23.02 17.83 3.67
CA GLU A 286 23.96 16.92 2.98
C GLU A 286 24.26 15.66 3.80
N ALA A 287 24.50 15.81 5.11
CA ALA A 287 24.77 14.68 6.00
C ALA A 287 23.61 13.68 6.07
N LEU A 288 22.37 14.16 6.08
CA LEU A 288 21.16 13.34 6.10
C LEU A 288 20.89 12.67 4.75
N SER A 289 20.92 13.45 3.66
CA SER A 289 20.48 12.97 2.33
C SER A 289 21.53 12.09 1.65
N GLN A 290 22.83 12.46 1.74
CA GLN A 290 23.90 11.78 0.99
C GLN A 290 24.63 10.72 1.83
N HIS A 291 24.70 10.90 3.15
CA HIS A 291 25.53 10.07 4.01
C HIS A 291 24.75 9.27 5.05
N GLY A 292 23.42 9.42 5.13
CA GLY A 292 22.55 8.68 6.05
C GLY A 292 23.00 8.82 7.52
N LYS A 293 23.52 10.00 7.90
CA LYS A 293 23.99 10.28 9.27
C LYS A 293 22.83 10.70 10.18
N SER A 294 23.11 10.74 11.48
CA SER A 294 22.17 11.27 12.48
C SER A 294 22.06 12.79 12.38
N LEU A 295 20.88 13.35 12.63
CA LEU A 295 20.69 14.79 12.75
C LEU A 295 21.16 15.25 14.14
N LEU A 296 22.18 16.12 14.14
CA LEU A 296 22.69 16.75 15.34
C LEU A 296 21.96 18.06 15.64
N LEU A 297 21.88 18.44 16.92
CA LEU A 297 21.30 19.71 17.33
C LEU A 297 21.97 20.91 16.70
N SER A 298 23.27 20.84 16.42
CA SER A 298 24.05 21.93 15.79
C SER A 298 23.65 22.25 14.35
N GLY A 299 22.98 21.33 13.66
CA GLY A 299 22.52 21.54 12.28
C GLY A 299 21.08 22.04 12.18
N ILE A 300 20.41 22.28 13.32
CA ILE A 300 19.03 22.75 13.34
C ILE A 300 19.00 24.26 13.29
N VAL A 301 18.21 24.80 12.37
CA VAL A 301 18.02 26.24 12.19
C VAL A 301 16.70 26.68 12.81
N ASP A 302 15.65 25.85 12.68
CA ASP A 302 14.29 26.18 13.13
C ASP A 302 13.46 24.92 13.42
N ALA A 303 12.42 25.05 14.25
CA ALA A 303 11.52 23.97 14.58
C ALA A 303 10.09 24.50 14.80
N GLU A 304 9.09 23.81 14.26
CA GLU A 304 7.67 24.14 14.43
C GLU A 304 6.85 22.90 14.78
N GLY A 305 5.74 23.11 15.52
CA GLY A 305 4.80 22.08 15.93
C GLY A 305 4.96 21.65 17.38
N ALA A 306 3.95 20.92 17.87
CA ALA A 306 3.87 20.44 19.24
C ALA A 306 4.19 18.94 19.28
N PHE A 307 5.46 18.59 19.21
CA PHE A 307 5.91 17.20 19.26
C PHE A 307 6.59 16.87 20.58
N SER A 308 6.50 15.64 20.98
CA SER A 308 7.08 15.05 22.20
C SER A 308 8.23 14.09 21.87
N TYR A 309 8.98 13.63 22.87
CA TYR A 309 9.95 12.55 22.71
C TYR A 309 9.33 11.33 22.04
N GLY A 310 9.94 10.85 20.97
CA GLY A 310 9.51 9.67 20.25
C GLY A 310 8.53 9.96 19.10
N ASP A 311 8.03 11.18 18.97
CA ASP A 311 7.18 11.59 17.84
C ASP A 311 7.98 11.70 16.55
N ILE A 312 7.25 11.73 15.44
CA ILE A 312 7.82 11.86 14.10
C ILE A 312 7.72 13.30 13.63
N VAL A 313 8.81 13.80 13.05
CA VAL A 313 8.86 15.12 12.43
C VAL A 313 9.33 15.02 10.97
N THR A 314 8.91 15.97 10.15
CA THR A 314 9.44 16.15 8.80
C THR A 314 10.62 17.12 8.85
N VAL A 315 11.71 16.80 8.18
CA VAL A 315 12.91 17.63 8.11
C VAL A 315 13.02 18.28 6.74
N PHE A 316 13.26 19.58 6.75
CA PHE A 316 13.37 20.43 5.56
C PHE A 316 14.75 21.07 5.46
N ASP A 317 15.27 21.19 4.26
CA ASP A 317 16.41 22.06 3.97
C ASP A 317 15.96 23.52 3.97
N LYS A 318 16.60 24.35 4.79
CA LYS A 318 16.22 25.77 4.97
C LYS A 318 16.47 26.61 3.73
N GLU A 319 17.50 26.30 2.94
CA GLU A 319 17.82 27.05 1.73
C GLU A 319 16.84 26.76 0.59
N SER A 320 16.57 25.50 0.32
CA SER A 320 15.73 25.10 -0.81
C SER A 320 14.25 24.96 -0.47
N GLY A 321 13.89 24.90 0.82
CA GLY A 321 12.54 24.61 1.29
C GLY A 321 12.07 23.18 1.01
N LYS A 322 12.96 22.31 0.49
CA LYS A 322 12.61 20.94 0.14
C LYS A 322 12.57 20.06 1.38
N SER A 323 11.57 19.16 1.44
CA SER A 323 11.56 18.09 2.42
C SER A 323 12.67 17.08 2.11
N LEU A 324 13.45 16.74 3.13
CA LEU A 324 14.54 15.76 3.06
C LEU A 324 14.08 14.38 3.50
N GLY A 325 13.09 14.31 4.39
CA GLY A 325 12.61 13.05 4.94
C GLY A 325 11.89 13.20 6.27
N LYS A 326 11.69 12.07 6.95
CA LYS A 326 11.06 11.98 8.27
C LYS A 326 11.97 11.29 9.28
N GLY A 327 11.82 11.65 10.55
CA GLY A 327 12.57 11.01 11.61
C GLY A 327 11.91 11.09 12.97
N ARG A 328 12.28 10.14 13.85
CA ARG A 328 11.82 10.10 15.23
C ARG A 328 12.72 10.95 16.10
N VAL A 329 12.14 11.91 16.82
CA VAL A 329 12.89 12.83 17.67
C VAL A 329 13.22 12.22 19.03
N GLN A 330 14.41 12.60 19.55
CA GLN A 330 14.88 12.22 20.90
C GLN A 330 14.56 13.29 21.94
N PHE A 331 13.97 14.41 21.56
CA PHE A 331 13.56 15.52 22.43
C PHE A 331 12.23 16.09 21.97
N GLY A 332 11.38 16.53 22.90
CA GLY A 332 10.17 17.28 22.58
C GLY A 332 10.49 18.73 22.19
N ALA A 333 9.53 19.42 21.56
CA ALA A 333 9.65 20.77 21.03
C ALA A 333 10.17 21.77 22.07
N SER A 334 9.58 21.80 23.28
CA SER A 334 9.99 22.71 24.36
C SER A 334 11.44 22.47 24.78
N ALA A 335 11.85 21.23 24.99
CA ALA A 335 13.23 20.90 25.37
C ALA A 335 14.22 21.26 24.24
N LEU A 336 13.82 21.09 22.99
CA LEU A 336 14.62 21.47 21.83
C LEU A 336 14.84 22.98 21.77
N GLU A 337 13.80 23.80 21.97
CA GLU A 337 13.91 25.26 22.01
C GLU A 337 14.87 25.73 23.11
N ASP A 338 14.80 25.18 24.32
CA ASP A 338 15.69 25.52 25.43
C ASP A 338 17.14 25.18 25.10
N MET A 339 17.39 24.02 24.46
CA MET A 339 18.71 23.60 24.00
C MET A 339 19.28 24.52 22.94
N LEU A 340 18.48 24.91 21.95
CA LEU A 340 18.91 25.82 20.87
C LEU A 340 19.26 27.23 21.41
N ARG A 341 18.49 27.76 22.37
CA ARG A 341 18.78 29.05 23.03
C ARG A 341 20.07 29.03 23.84
N SER A 342 20.46 27.91 24.39
CA SER A 342 21.64 27.81 25.26
C SER A 342 22.98 27.84 24.55
N GLN A 343 23.05 27.87 23.21
CA GLN A 343 24.25 27.83 22.35
C GLN A 343 25.26 26.71 22.67
N LYS A 344 24.92 25.80 23.57
CA LYS A 344 25.74 24.64 24.00
C LYS A 344 25.10 23.31 23.59
N ALA A 345 24.15 23.35 22.63
CA ALA A 345 23.40 22.18 22.22
C ALA A 345 24.32 21.14 21.60
N LYS A 346 24.68 20.12 22.38
CA LYS A 346 25.36 18.91 21.89
C LYS A 346 24.41 17.74 22.06
N GLY A 347 24.17 17.02 20.98
CA GLY A 347 23.32 15.83 21.02
C GLY A 347 22.79 15.47 19.64
N VAL A 348 22.10 14.34 19.62
CA VAL A 348 21.43 13.82 18.43
C VAL A 348 19.93 14.04 18.58
N LEU A 349 19.32 14.81 17.67
CA LEU A 349 17.85 14.95 17.64
C LEU A 349 17.20 13.74 16.98
N ILE A 350 17.75 13.27 15.85
CA ILE A 350 17.23 12.09 15.13
C ILE A 350 18.40 11.15 14.88
N HIS A 351 18.31 9.93 15.40
CA HIS A 351 19.33 8.91 15.13
C HIS A 351 19.19 8.38 13.70
N ARG A 352 20.30 8.01 13.06
CA ARG A 352 20.31 7.49 11.68
C ARG A 352 19.41 6.26 11.47
N ASP A 353 19.20 5.45 12.50
CA ASP A 353 18.34 4.27 12.42
C ASP A 353 16.86 4.65 12.51
N ASP A 354 16.55 5.82 13.07
CA ASP A 354 15.23 6.44 13.18
C ASP A 354 14.99 7.52 12.10
N TRP A 355 15.80 7.56 11.06
CA TRP A 355 15.72 8.48 9.93
C TRP A 355 15.43 7.76 8.61
N ILE A 356 14.57 8.35 7.78
CA ILE A 356 14.32 7.95 6.40
C ILE A 356 14.36 9.17 5.46
N SER A 357 15.17 9.10 4.42
CA SER A 357 15.09 10.06 3.31
C SER A 357 13.88 9.74 2.46
N ILE A 358 13.11 10.77 2.08
CA ILE A 358 11.95 10.66 1.21
C ILE A 358 12.33 11.27 -0.13
N THR A 359 12.26 10.48 -1.21
CA THR A 359 12.54 10.98 -2.56
C THR A 359 11.43 11.93 -3.02
N PRO A 360 11.73 12.85 -3.96
CA PRO A 360 10.71 13.75 -4.52
C PRO A 360 9.51 12.98 -5.12
N GLU A 361 9.73 11.80 -5.67
CA GLU A 361 8.71 10.94 -6.25
C GLU A 361 7.78 10.38 -5.18
N ILE A 362 8.33 9.89 -4.07
CA ILE A 362 7.53 9.44 -2.91
C ILE A 362 6.76 10.63 -2.36
N GLN A 363 7.39 11.78 -2.21
CA GLN A 363 6.73 12.99 -1.74
C GLN A 363 5.55 13.37 -2.64
N LEU A 364 5.74 13.39 -3.96
CA LEU A 364 4.68 13.70 -4.93
C LEU A 364 3.47 12.78 -4.81
N LEU A 365 3.69 11.49 -4.59
CA LEU A 365 2.62 10.49 -4.49
C LEU A 365 1.88 10.50 -3.15
N PHE A 366 2.51 10.99 -2.07
CA PHE A 366 1.97 10.86 -0.71
C PHE A 366 1.73 12.19 0.03
N THR A 367 2.06 13.36 -0.55
CA THR A 367 1.84 14.68 0.08
C THR A 367 0.58 15.41 -0.40
N GLU A 368 -0.17 14.90 -1.36
CA GLU A 368 -1.46 15.48 -1.76
C GLU A 368 -2.64 14.95 -0.92
N PHE A 369 -2.49 14.99 0.42
CA PHE A 369 -3.61 14.72 1.33
C PHE A 369 -3.55 15.63 2.56
#